data_ed2de716af8cd2a971ea6dce60e9fb9f
#
_entry.id   ed2de716af8cd2a971ea6dce60e9fb9f
#
_cell.length_a   1.000
_cell.length_b   1.000
_cell.length_c   1.000
_cell.angle_alpha   90.00
_cell.angle_beta   90.00
_cell.angle_gamma   90.00
#
_symmetry.space_group_name_H-M   'P 1'
#
loop_
_entity.id
_entity.type
_entity.pdbx_description
1 polymer ?
#
loop_
_entity_poly.entity_id
_entity_poly.type
_entity_poly.pdbx_seq_one_letter_code
_entity_poly.pdbx_strand_id
1 'polypeptide(L)'
;AVTRIKDLVERKKNCAIGKPFIDFEMNDPEGKSVKLSDYAGKGKIVLVDFWASWCGPCCKAIPDLIQLYDLYKGKGLEIVGISLDQDTEVWKGAIERLNIPWPQMSDLKAWKSEGPKMYAISTIPYTVLLDAEGKIVANNLTLEELRTYLEENL
;
A
#
# COMPACT_ATOMS: atom_id res chain seq x y z
N ALA A 1 -23.36 16.95 -3.44
CA ALA A 1 -22.07 17.55 -3.84
C ALA A 1 -21.31 18.11 -2.66
N VAL A 2 -21.97 18.96 -1.85
CA VAL A 2 -21.33 19.56 -0.66
C VAL A 2 -20.91 18.49 0.36
N THR A 3 -21.77 17.49 0.58
CA THR A 3 -21.50 16.39 1.50
C THR A 3 -20.28 15.57 1.04
N ARG A 4 -20.17 15.32 -0.27
CA ARG A 4 -19.01 14.58 -0.83
C ARG A 4 -17.71 15.34 -0.66
N ILE A 5 -17.74 16.66 -0.86
CA ILE A 5 -16.55 17.50 -0.71
C ILE A 5 -16.10 17.52 0.74
N LYS A 6 -17.01 17.68 1.68
CA LYS A 6 -16.72 17.65 3.12
C LYS A 6 -16.13 16.31 3.54
N ASP A 7 -16.73 15.21 3.08
CA ASP A 7 -16.27 13.86 3.37
C ASP A 7 -14.87 13.61 2.84
N LEU A 8 -14.58 14.05 1.61
CA LEU A 8 -13.26 13.92 1.00
C LEU A 8 -12.21 14.72 1.77
N VAL A 9 -12.52 15.96 2.15
CA VAL A 9 -11.62 16.82 2.91
C VAL A 9 -11.31 16.17 4.26
N GLU A 10 -12.31 15.62 4.93
CA GLU A 10 -12.14 14.94 6.22
C GLU A 10 -11.25 13.71 6.08
N ARG A 11 -11.47 12.89 5.06
CA ARG A 11 -10.63 11.70 4.80
C ARG A 11 -9.19 12.09 4.49
N LYS A 12 -8.97 13.15 3.71
CA LYS A 12 -7.62 13.65 3.42
C LYS A 12 -6.91 14.15 4.68
N LYS A 13 -7.62 14.79 5.59
CA LYS A 13 -7.07 15.22 6.87
C LYS A 13 -6.66 14.03 7.71
N ASN A 14 -7.49 12.97 7.74
CA ASN A 14 -7.23 11.77 8.54
C ASN A 14 -6.02 10.98 8.05
N CYS A 15 -5.68 11.07 6.76
CA CYS A 15 -4.52 10.40 6.18
C CYS A 15 -3.37 11.35 5.84
N ALA A 16 -3.34 12.53 6.45
CA ALA A 16 -2.29 13.51 6.22
C ALA A 16 -0.95 13.08 6.84
N ILE A 17 0.13 13.62 6.32
CA ILE A 17 1.48 13.39 6.85
C ILE A 17 1.53 13.76 8.33
N GLY A 18 2.13 12.90 9.15
CA GLY A 18 2.24 13.04 10.58
C GLY A 18 1.13 12.36 11.37
N LYS A 19 0.05 11.94 10.73
CA LYS A 19 -1.04 11.21 11.38
C LYS A 19 -0.71 9.72 11.47
N PRO A 20 -1.26 9.02 12.49
CA PRO A 20 -1.11 7.57 12.53
C PRO A 20 -1.81 6.93 11.35
N PHE A 21 -1.34 5.75 10.93
CA PHE A 21 -1.98 5.01 9.85
C PHE A 21 -3.43 4.65 10.24
N ILE A 22 -4.27 4.50 9.23
CA ILE A 22 -5.66 4.06 9.42
C ILE A 22 -5.69 2.57 9.15
N ASP A 23 -6.10 1.78 10.16
CA ASP A 23 -6.16 0.33 10.04
C ASP A 23 -7.38 -0.11 9.25
N PHE A 24 -7.26 -1.24 8.58
CA PHE A 24 -8.38 -1.91 7.91
C PHE A 24 -8.09 -3.41 7.83
N GLU A 25 -9.15 -4.18 7.64
CA GLU A 25 -9.09 -5.63 7.56
C GLU A 25 -9.54 -6.09 6.18
N MET A 26 -8.78 -6.99 5.58
CA MET A 26 -9.07 -7.58 4.28
C MET A 26 -8.63 -9.04 4.32
N ASN A 27 -8.68 -9.73 3.18
CA ASN A 27 -8.19 -11.10 3.08
C ASN A 27 -6.88 -11.16 2.29
N ASP A 28 -6.00 -12.08 2.68
CA ASP A 28 -4.81 -12.39 1.90
C ASP A 28 -5.21 -13.25 0.69
N PRO A 29 -4.26 -13.58 -0.23
CA PRO A 29 -4.61 -14.38 -1.41
C PRO A 29 -5.15 -15.77 -1.09
N GLU A 30 -4.91 -16.28 0.11
CA GLU A 30 -5.41 -17.60 0.54
C GLU A 30 -6.75 -17.50 1.27
N GLY A 31 -7.33 -16.30 1.35
CA GLY A 31 -8.62 -16.08 1.99
C GLY A 31 -8.58 -15.88 3.50
N LYS A 32 -7.38 -15.77 4.07
CA LYS A 32 -7.20 -15.54 5.49
C LYS A 32 -7.36 -14.06 5.80
N SER A 33 -8.09 -13.75 6.88
CA SER A 33 -8.27 -12.37 7.34
C SER A 33 -6.97 -11.79 7.87
N VAL A 34 -6.59 -10.61 7.38
CA VAL A 34 -5.38 -9.88 7.78
C VAL A 34 -5.71 -8.40 7.95
N LYS A 35 -4.92 -7.72 8.77
CA LYS A 35 -5.06 -6.28 9.03
C LYS A 35 -3.78 -5.56 8.65
N LEU A 36 -3.89 -4.30 8.28
CA LEU A 36 -2.70 -3.48 8.04
C LEU A 36 -1.84 -3.42 9.31
N SER A 37 -2.46 -3.38 10.49
CA SER A 37 -1.76 -3.38 11.79
C SER A 37 -0.97 -4.65 12.08
N ASP A 38 -1.16 -5.72 11.30
CA ASP A 38 -0.31 -6.90 11.42
C ASP A 38 1.13 -6.59 10.97
N TYR A 39 1.30 -5.55 10.16
CA TYR A 39 2.60 -5.14 9.61
C TYR A 39 3.04 -3.76 10.06
N ALA A 40 2.12 -2.79 10.11
CA ALA A 40 2.40 -1.40 10.44
C ALA A 40 2.46 -1.17 11.96
N GLY A 41 3.31 -0.23 12.38
CA GLY A 41 3.45 0.12 13.79
C GLY A 41 4.22 -0.92 14.61
N LYS A 42 5.02 -1.75 13.96
CA LYS A 42 5.73 -2.87 14.59
C LYS A 42 7.25 -2.77 14.48
N GLY A 43 7.75 -1.56 14.36
CA GLY A 43 9.18 -1.32 14.32
C GLY A 43 9.81 -1.34 12.93
N LYS A 44 9.02 -1.55 11.89
CA LYS A 44 9.50 -1.50 10.51
C LYS A 44 8.91 -0.32 9.77
N ILE A 45 9.67 0.20 8.80
CA ILE A 45 9.15 1.13 7.81
C ILE A 45 8.28 0.31 6.85
N VAL A 46 7.05 0.76 6.62
CA VAL A 46 6.10 0.03 5.77
C VAL A 46 5.71 0.88 4.57
N LEU A 47 5.89 0.34 3.38
CA LEU A 47 5.37 0.94 2.15
C LEU A 47 4.06 0.22 1.80
N VAL A 48 2.96 0.97 1.82
CA VAL A 48 1.65 0.46 1.44
C VAL A 48 1.45 0.77 -0.05
N ASP A 49 1.39 -0.27 -0.87
CA ASP A 49 1.31 -0.15 -2.33
C ASP A 49 -0.10 -0.51 -2.83
N PHE A 50 -0.85 0.51 -3.24
CA PHE A 50 -2.19 0.32 -3.83
C PHE A 50 -2.03 0.07 -5.33
N TRP A 51 -2.47 -1.10 -5.79
CA TRP A 51 -2.25 -1.57 -7.15
C TRP A 51 -3.39 -2.47 -7.64
N ALA A 52 -3.31 -2.93 -8.87
CA ALA A 52 -4.20 -3.96 -9.40
C ALA A 52 -3.51 -4.70 -10.55
N SER A 53 -3.94 -5.93 -10.79
CA SER A 53 -3.41 -6.76 -11.87
C SER A 53 -3.64 -6.14 -13.26
N TRP A 54 -4.74 -5.39 -13.39
CA TRP A 54 -5.12 -4.72 -14.64
C TRP A 54 -4.50 -3.32 -14.80
N CYS A 55 -3.73 -2.87 -13.84
CA CYS A 55 -3.08 -1.56 -13.88
C CYS A 55 -1.67 -1.69 -14.48
N GLY A 56 -1.51 -1.30 -15.75
CA GLY A 56 -0.23 -1.38 -16.45
C GLY A 56 0.91 -0.67 -15.72
N PRO A 57 0.77 0.62 -15.37
CA PRO A 57 1.82 1.35 -14.64
C PRO A 57 2.15 0.75 -13.28
N CYS A 58 1.15 0.20 -12.57
CA CYS A 58 1.37 -0.48 -11.29
C CYS A 58 2.29 -1.68 -11.47
N CYS A 59 1.98 -2.54 -12.45
CA CYS A 59 2.77 -3.75 -12.73
C CYS A 59 4.18 -3.39 -13.21
N LYS A 60 4.30 -2.30 -13.95
CA LYS A 60 5.59 -1.83 -14.47
C LYS A 60 6.54 -1.37 -13.36
N ALA A 61 6.00 -0.85 -12.26
CA ALA A 61 6.78 -0.39 -11.12
C ALA A 61 7.28 -1.53 -10.22
N ILE A 62 6.66 -2.71 -10.29
CA ILE A 62 6.96 -3.83 -9.39
C ILE A 62 8.43 -4.28 -9.43
N PRO A 63 9.07 -4.47 -10.61
CA PRO A 63 10.47 -4.90 -10.62
C PRO A 63 11.41 -3.98 -9.83
N ASP A 64 11.21 -2.67 -9.93
CA ASP A 64 12.02 -1.69 -9.20
C ASP A 64 11.76 -1.77 -7.69
N LEU A 65 10.51 -1.96 -7.31
CA LEU A 65 10.15 -2.15 -5.89
C LEU A 65 10.76 -3.43 -5.33
N ILE A 66 10.80 -4.51 -6.11
CA ILE A 66 11.44 -5.77 -5.70
C ILE A 66 12.92 -5.55 -5.41
N GLN A 67 13.62 -4.78 -6.25
CA GLN A 67 15.03 -4.47 -6.03
C GLN A 67 15.22 -3.73 -4.70
N LEU A 68 14.40 -2.74 -4.42
CA LEU A 68 14.46 -2.00 -3.15
C LEU A 68 14.14 -2.90 -1.96
N TYR A 69 13.13 -3.74 -2.11
CA TYR A 69 12.74 -4.68 -1.07
C TYR A 69 13.87 -5.64 -0.73
N ASP A 70 14.52 -6.21 -1.75
CA ASP A 70 15.66 -7.11 -1.55
C ASP A 70 16.82 -6.44 -0.81
N LEU A 71 17.06 -5.15 -1.07
CA LEU A 71 18.13 -4.40 -0.40
C LEU A 71 17.81 -4.09 1.06
N TYR A 72 16.55 -3.80 1.37
CA TYR A 72 16.18 -3.22 2.68
C TYR A 72 15.30 -4.10 3.57
N LYS A 73 14.77 -5.21 3.09
CA LYS A 73 13.91 -6.09 3.90
C LYS A 73 14.62 -6.60 5.17
N GLY A 74 15.92 -6.86 5.06
CA GLY A 74 16.73 -7.26 6.21
C GLY A 74 17.16 -6.12 7.11
N LYS A 75 16.88 -4.88 6.71
CA LYS A 75 17.26 -3.68 7.44
C LYS A 75 16.06 -2.96 8.07
N GLY A 76 14.86 -3.48 7.89
CA GLY A 76 13.67 -2.93 8.51
C GLY A 76 12.62 -2.38 7.56
N LEU A 77 12.64 -2.76 6.28
CA LEU A 77 11.59 -2.41 5.32
C LEU A 77 10.61 -3.57 5.17
N GLU A 78 9.32 -3.25 5.21
CA GLU A 78 8.24 -4.13 4.75
C GLU A 78 7.44 -3.42 3.66
N ILE A 79 6.94 -4.17 2.70
CA ILE A 79 5.99 -3.67 1.71
C ILE A 79 4.72 -4.48 1.87
N VAL A 80 3.58 -3.82 1.76
CA VAL A 80 2.26 -4.48 1.80
C VAL A 80 1.48 -4.03 0.58
N GLY A 81 1.07 -4.98 -0.25
CA GLY A 81 0.27 -4.69 -1.43
C GLY A 81 -1.22 -4.71 -1.11
N ILE A 82 -1.93 -3.67 -1.52
CA ILE A 82 -3.39 -3.59 -1.39
C ILE A 82 -3.96 -3.62 -2.80
N SER A 83 -4.60 -4.72 -3.15
CA SER A 83 -5.10 -4.91 -4.51
C SER A 83 -6.53 -4.38 -4.68
N LEU A 84 -6.74 -3.69 -5.80
CA LEU A 84 -8.07 -3.25 -6.24
C LEU A 84 -8.69 -4.23 -7.23
N ASP A 85 -8.24 -5.47 -7.23
CA ASP A 85 -8.82 -6.52 -8.09
C ASP A 85 -10.21 -6.92 -7.59
N GLN A 86 -10.98 -7.58 -8.45
CA GLN A 86 -12.31 -8.12 -8.13
C GLN A 86 -12.34 -9.65 -8.14
N ASP A 87 -11.29 -10.28 -8.64
CA ASP A 87 -11.21 -11.73 -8.83
C ASP A 87 -9.93 -12.27 -8.19
N THR A 88 -10.09 -13.21 -7.28
CA THR A 88 -8.97 -13.81 -6.53
C THR A 88 -7.97 -14.50 -7.45
N GLU A 89 -8.44 -15.25 -8.42
CA GLU A 89 -7.55 -16.03 -9.31
C GLU A 89 -6.72 -15.12 -10.22
N VAL A 90 -7.32 -14.04 -10.73
CA VAL A 90 -6.61 -13.05 -11.54
C VAL A 90 -5.56 -12.34 -10.69
N TRP A 91 -5.90 -11.98 -9.47
CA TRP A 91 -4.99 -11.35 -8.51
C TRP A 91 -3.81 -12.27 -8.17
N LYS A 92 -4.09 -13.52 -7.79
CA LYS A 92 -3.05 -14.52 -7.49
C LYS A 92 -2.14 -14.76 -8.70
N GLY A 93 -2.71 -14.85 -9.88
CA GLY A 93 -1.96 -15.03 -11.13
C GLY A 93 -0.99 -13.87 -11.37
N ALA A 94 -1.40 -12.65 -11.08
CA ALA A 94 -0.53 -11.47 -11.22
C ALA A 94 0.61 -11.49 -10.20
N ILE A 95 0.32 -11.86 -8.94
CA ILE A 95 1.35 -11.98 -7.90
C ILE A 95 2.43 -12.97 -8.34
N GLU A 96 2.03 -14.13 -8.86
CA GLU A 96 2.96 -15.14 -9.37
C GLU A 96 3.75 -14.65 -10.59
N ARG A 97 3.05 -14.09 -11.58
CA ARG A 97 3.67 -13.61 -12.82
C ARG A 97 4.72 -12.53 -12.54
N LEU A 98 4.44 -11.64 -11.60
CA LEU A 98 5.32 -10.53 -11.26
C LEU A 98 6.34 -10.89 -10.17
N ASN A 99 6.27 -12.10 -9.62
CA ASN A 99 7.15 -12.58 -8.55
C ASN A 99 7.15 -11.65 -7.32
N ILE A 100 5.97 -11.18 -6.92
CA ILE A 100 5.85 -10.25 -5.79
C ILE A 100 6.11 -11.00 -4.48
N PRO A 101 7.15 -10.63 -3.70
CA PRO A 101 7.54 -11.41 -2.52
C PRO A 101 6.94 -10.91 -1.20
N TRP A 102 6.26 -9.77 -1.19
CA TRP A 102 5.72 -9.19 0.05
C TRP A 102 4.26 -9.54 0.27
N PRO A 103 3.75 -9.35 1.52
CA PRO A 103 2.35 -9.61 1.85
C PRO A 103 1.37 -8.84 0.98
N GLN A 104 0.23 -9.45 0.73
CA GLN A 104 -0.83 -8.90 -0.10
C GLN A 104 -2.17 -9.03 0.61
N MET A 105 -3.03 -8.04 0.42
CA MET A 105 -4.42 -8.12 0.88
C MET A 105 -5.36 -7.43 -0.08
N SER A 106 -6.62 -7.85 -0.10
CA SER A 106 -7.67 -7.27 -0.92
C SER A 106 -9.04 -7.60 -0.35
N ASP A 107 -9.99 -6.70 -0.53
CA ASP A 107 -11.39 -6.98 -0.26
C ASP A 107 -12.18 -7.30 -1.53
N LEU A 108 -11.49 -7.32 -2.68
CA LEU A 108 -12.04 -7.66 -4.00
C LEU A 108 -13.19 -6.75 -4.43
N LYS A 109 -13.17 -5.50 -4.01
CA LYS A 109 -14.24 -4.52 -4.27
C LYS A 109 -13.84 -3.43 -5.25
N ALA A 110 -12.69 -3.56 -5.94
CA ALA A 110 -12.17 -2.55 -6.85
C ALA A 110 -12.15 -1.16 -6.20
N TRP A 111 -12.71 -0.14 -6.84
CA TRP A 111 -12.73 1.21 -6.29
C TRP A 111 -13.68 1.40 -5.11
N LYS A 112 -14.49 0.39 -4.78
CA LYS A 112 -15.31 0.38 -3.56
C LYS A 112 -14.57 -0.17 -2.36
N SER A 113 -13.29 -0.51 -2.54
CA SER A 113 -12.43 -1.02 -1.47
C SER A 113 -12.29 -0.03 -0.33
N GLU A 114 -12.24 -0.52 0.89
CA GLU A 114 -12.09 0.30 2.09
C GLU A 114 -10.73 0.98 2.17
N GLY A 115 -9.66 0.34 1.67
CA GLY A 115 -8.33 0.93 1.68
C GLY A 115 -8.24 2.24 0.94
N PRO A 116 -8.51 2.29 -0.37
CA PRO A 116 -8.51 3.54 -1.13
C PRO A 116 -9.47 4.58 -0.58
N LYS A 117 -10.63 4.13 -0.10
CA LYS A 117 -11.63 5.03 0.47
C LYS A 117 -11.11 5.75 1.71
N MET A 118 -10.52 5.03 2.64
CA MET A 118 -9.98 5.58 3.89
C MET A 118 -8.79 6.50 3.65
N TYR A 119 -7.96 6.19 2.66
CA TYR A 119 -6.76 6.98 2.34
C TYR A 119 -7.01 8.04 1.26
N ALA A 120 -8.27 8.26 0.88
CA ALA A 120 -8.68 9.27 -0.11
C ALA A 120 -7.93 9.11 -1.44
N ILE A 121 -7.76 7.88 -1.89
CA ILE A 121 -7.04 7.53 -3.12
C ILE A 121 -8.02 7.44 -4.28
N SER A 122 -7.74 8.16 -5.37
CA SER A 122 -8.57 8.17 -6.58
C SER A 122 -7.86 7.65 -7.82
N THR A 123 -6.55 7.43 -7.73
CA THR A 123 -5.74 6.89 -8.84
C THR A 123 -4.75 5.87 -8.33
N ILE A 124 -4.37 4.90 -9.17
CA ILE A 124 -3.28 3.96 -8.90
C ILE A 124 -2.31 3.98 -10.08
N PRO A 125 -1.01 3.70 -9.89
CA PRO A 125 -0.38 3.30 -8.63
C PRO A 125 -0.36 4.44 -7.61
N TYR A 126 -0.46 4.09 -6.35
CA TYR A 126 -0.38 5.05 -5.25
C TYR A 126 0.27 4.37 -4.05
N THR A 127 1.18 5.06 -3.38
CA THR A 127 1.85 4.49 -2.21
C THR A 127 1.71 5.41 -1.00
N VAL A 128 1.67 4.80 0.18
CA VAL A 128 1.71 5.50 1.46
C VAL A 128 2.88 4.93 2.24
N LEU A 129 3.79 5.79 2.69
CA LEU A 129 4.95 5.38 3.45
C LEU A 129 4.74 5.64 4.92
N LEU A 130 4.91 4.60 5.75
CA LEU A 130 4.75 4.66 7.19
C LEU A 130 6.11 4.48 7.86
N ASP A 131 6.37 5.25 8.94
CA ASP A 131 7.58 5.04 9.71
C ASP A 131 7.46 3.83 10.65
N ALA A 132 8.49 3.54 11.42
CA ALA A 132 8.54 2.38 12.31
C ALA A 132 7.44 2.40 13.39
N GLU A 133 6.91 3.56 13.69
CA GLU A 133 5.84 3.74 14.69
C GLU A 133 4.44 3.73 14.05
N GLY A 134 4.36 3.67 12.72
CA GLY A 134 3.09 3.65 12.00
C GLY A 134 2.55 5.02 11.65
N LYS A 135 3.37 6.06 11.68
CA LYS A 135 2.95 7.39 11.25
C LYS A 135 3.16 7.55 9.75
N ILE A 136 2.23 8.24 9.10
CA ILE A 136 2.33 8.55 7.67
C ILE A 136 3.42 9.60 7.47
N VAL A 137 4.48 9.25 6.74
CA VAL A 137 5.60 10.17 6.50
C VAL A 137 5.61 10.71 5.08
N ALA A 138 4.99 10.01 4.14
CA ALA A 138 4.94 10.47 2.75
C ALA A 138 3.82 9.78 1.98
N ASN A 139 3.31 10.47 0.97
CA ASN A 139 2.30 9.94 0.05
C ASN A 139 2.84 9.98 -1.36
N ASN A 140 2.74 8.87 -2.06
CA ASN A 140 3.02 8.75 -3.48
C ASN A 140 4.42 9.25 -3.91
N LEU A 141 5.44 8.82 -3.17
CA LEU A 141 6.83 9.13 -3.52
C LEU A 141 7.22 8.49 -4.86
N THR A 142 8.07 9.18 -5.60
CA THR A 142 8.73 8.57 -6.75
C THR A 142 9.70 7.50 -6.26
N LEU A 143 10.12 6.61 -7.14
CA LEU A 143 11.09 5.57 -6.81
C LEU A 143 12.40 6.19 -6.27
N GLU A 144 12.84 7.28 -6.87
CA GLU A 144 14.06 7.99 -6.46
C GLU A 144 13.92 8.59 -5.05
N GLU A 145 12.78 9.24 -4.79
CA GLU A 145 12.49 9.79 -3.46
C GLU A 145 12.42 8.69 -2.40
N LEU A 146 11.79 7.56 -2.73
CA LEU A 146 11.71 6.40 -1.84
C LEU A 146 13.11 5.85 -1.55
N ARG A 147 13.93 5.69 -2.57
CA ARG A 147 15.31 5.22 -2.43
C ARG A 147 16.10 6.13 -1.49
N THR A 148 16.01 7.45 -1.69
CA THR A 148 16.68 8.43 -0.83
C THR A 148 16.22 8.31 0.61
N TYR A 149 14.93 8.20 0.84
CA TYR A 149 14.38 8.05 2.19
C TYR A 149 14.92 6.80 2.89
N LEU A 150 14.96 5.67 2.17
CA LEU A 150 15.46 4.41 2.73
C LEU A 150 16.97 4.49 3.03
N GLU A 151 17.75 5.12 2.15
CA GLU A 151 19.19 5.31 2.38
C GLU A 151 19.44 6.15 3.63
N GLU A 152 18.62 7.16 3.88
CA GLU A 152 18.79 8.06 5.04
C GLU A 152 18.27 7.46 6.36
N ASN A 153 17.33 6.52 6.30
CA ASN A 153 16.63 6.02 7.51
C ASN A 153 16.91 4.55 7.83
N LEU A 154 17.52 3.83 6.93
CA LEU A 154 17.91 2.42 7.10
C LEU A 154 19.38 2.21 6.70
#